data_67a12ad57fce32244523ccf5e51c4e87
#
_entry.id   67a12ad57fce32244523ccf5e51c4e87
#
_cell.length_a   1.000
_cell.length_b   1.000
_cell.length_c   1.000
_cell.angle_alpha   90.00
_cell.angle_beta   90.00
_cell.angle_gamma   90.00
#
_symmetry.space_group_name_H-M   'P 1'
#
loop_
_entity.id
_entity.type
_entity.pdbx_description
1 polymer ?
#
loop_
_entity_poly.entity_id
_entity_poly.type
_entity_poly.pdbx_seq_one_letter_code
_entity_poly.pdbx_strand_id
1 'polypeptide(L)'
;MTIHSEHPFAEPESERDPVRRLRGRLGGTVTLWTTGEGRGRAGLTVSSLMVANGDPAHVLALVDPDSDFADAVEDTGTAVVQLLEWPHRDLAEAFAGLAPAPGGPFRMGTWTDTEWGPRLEGASAWAGVRITSQQREVGWSLFLDTTVEHVEVGEEREPLVHRRGRYLRAERPR
;
A
#
# COMPACT_ATOMS: atom_id res chain seq x y z
N MET A 1 -16.27 -13.81 -9.25
CA MET A 1 -16.25 -12.55 -8.46
C MET A 1 -16.94 -12.86 -7.13
N THR A 2 -16.17 -13.23 -6.12
CA THR A 2 -16.72 -13.49 -4.78
C THR A 2 -16.81 -12.16 -4.07
N ILE A 3 -18.01 -11.62 -4.01
CA ILE A 3 -18.30 -10.46 -3.18
C ILE A 3 -18.18 -10.97 -1.74
N HIS A 4 -17.07 -10.68 -1.07
CA HIS A 4 -17.00 -10.84 0.36
C HIS A 4 -18.02 -9.87 0.96
N SER A 5 -19.16 -10.40 1.37
CA SER A 5 -20.26 -9.67 2.00
C SER A 5 -19.88 -9.05 3.37
N GLU A 6 -18.66 -9.25 3.80
CA GLU A 6 -18.11 -8.69 5.04
C GLU A 6 -17.15 -7.54 4.73
N HIS A 7 -17.74 -6.40 4.38
CA HIS A 7 -16.95 -5.17 4.32
C HIS A 7 -16.44 -4.86 5.73
N PRO A 8 -15.12 -4.75 5.97
CA PRO A 8 -14.58 -4.56 7.33
C PRO A 8 -15.07 -3.29 8.03
N PHE A 9 -15.79 -2.44 7.32
CA PHE A 9 -16.40 -1.21 7.84
C PHE A 9 -17.91 -1.32 8.10
N ALA A 10 -18.55 -2.44 7.79
CA ALA A 10 -19.99 -2.63 7.94
C ALA A 10 -20.39 -3.14 9.34
N GLU A 11 -19.46 -3.75 10.08
CA GLU A 11 -19.72 -4.27 11.42
C GLU A 11 -19.38 -3.25 12.51
N PRO A 12 -20.22 -3.09 13.55
CA PRO A 12 -19.86 -2.32 14.74
C PRO A 12 -18.55 -2.78 15.34
N GLU A 13 -17.73 -1.84 15.86
CA GLU A 13 -16.40 -2.18 16.44
C GLU A 13 -16.50 -3.23 17.57
N SER A 14 -17.62 -3.25 18.31
CA SER A 14 -17.87 -4.19 19.39
C SER A 14 -18.11 -5.63 18.93
N GLU A 15 -18.54 -5.83 17.68
CA GLU A 15 -18.87 -7.14 17.11
C GLU A 15 -17.72 -7.72 16.28
N ARG A 16 -16.69 -6.92 15.99
CA ARG A 16 -15.52 -7.37 15.24
C ARG A 16 -14.67 -8.33 16.03
N ASP A 17 -14.07 -9.26 15.29
CA ASP A 17 -13.03 -10.15 15.83
C ASP A 17 -11.97 -9.35 16.62
N PRO A 18 -11.58 -9.82 17.83
CA PRO A 18 -10.61 -9.13 18.68
C PRO A 18 -9.28 -8.83 18.00
N VAL A 19 -8.79 -9.68 17.10
CA VAL A 19 -7.54 -9.46 16.34
C VAL A 19 -7.71 -8.32 15.32
N ARG A 20 -8.85 -8.25 14.64
CA ARG A 20 -9.18 -7.12 13.77
C ARG A 20 -9.25 -5.81 14.55
N ARG A 21 -9.80 -5.83 15.76
CA ARG A 21 -9.84 -4.66 16.66
C ARG A 21 -8.45 -4.23 17.10
N LEU A 22 -7.59 -5.19 17.47
CA LEU A 22 -6.20 -4.92 17.81
C LEU A 22 -5.46 -4.28 16.63
N ARG A 23 -5.55 -4.89 15.45
CA ARG A 23 -4.95 -4.35 14.22
C ARG A 23 -5.42 -2.93 13.91
N GLY A 24 -6.72 -2.67 14.02
CA GLY A 24 -7.28 -1.33 13.80
C GLY A 24 -6.74 -0.28 14.77
N ARG A 25 -6.42 -0.67 16.01
CA ARG A 25 -5.86 0.24 17.02
C ARG A 25 -4.37 0.53 16.83
N LEU A 26 -3.62 -0.39 16.20
CA LEU A 26 -2.21 -0.16 15.90
C LEU A 26 -2.06 1.06 14.96
N GLY A 27 -2.94 1.15 13.97
CA GLY A 27 -2.83 2.20 12.96
C GLY A 27 -1.57 2.04 12.10
N GLY A 28 -1.40 2.90 11.13
CA GLY A 28 -0.21 2.90 10.29
C GLY A 28 -0.24 3.97 9.22
N THR A 29 0.94 4.37 8.75
CA THR A 29 1.12 5.21 7.58
C THR A 29 0.52 4.51 6.37
N VAL A 30 -0.23 5.25 5.57
CA VAL A 30 -0.80 4.73 4.32
C VAL A 30 0.23 4.86 3.20
N THR A 31 0.53 3.74 2.57
CA THR A 31 1.40 3.67 1.40
C THR A 31 0.65 3.16 0.19
N LEU A 32 1.14 3.49 -0.98
CA LEU A 32 0.72 2.92 -2.24
C LEU A 32 1.87 2.10 -2.80
N TRP A 33 1.61 0.84 -3.09
CA TRP A 33 2.53 -0.05 -3.78
C TRP A 33 2.08 -0.20 -5.23
N THR A 34 2.99 -0.03 -6.16
CA THR A 34 2.71 -0.11 -7.59
C THR A 34 3.78 -0.93 -8.30
N THR A 35 3.40 -1.63 -9.34
CA THR A 35 4.27 -2.46 -10.16
C THR A 35 3.79 -2.50 -11.60
N GLY A 36 4.61 -3.05 -12.50
CA GLY A 36 4.28 -3.22 -13.90
C GLY A 36 4.39 -1.96 -14.73
N GLU A 37 4.09 -2.09 -16.02
CA GLU A 37 4.13 -1.01 -17.00
C GLU A 37 2.93 -1.06 -17.95
N GLY A 38 2.62 0.05 -18.58
CA GLY A 38 1.57 0.13 -19.60
C GLY A 38 0.23 -0.40 -19.08
N ARG A 39 -0.33 -1.39 -19.76
CA ARG A 39 -1.59 -2.05 -19.38
C ARG A 39 -1.44 -3.06 -18.25
N GLY A 40 -0.21 -3.49 -17.98
CA GLY A 40 0.10 -4.40 -16.88
C GLY A 40 0.38 -3.70 -15.54
N ARG A 41 0.12 -2.39 -15.45
CA ARG A 41 0.22 -1.67 -14.19
C ARG A 41 -0.77 -2.21 -13.16
N ALA A 42 -0.31 -2.46 -11.96
CA ALA A 42 -1.14 -2.80 -10.82
C ALA A 42 -0.69 -2.05 -9.58
N GLY A 43 -1.60 -1.83 -8.66
CA GLY A 43 -1.30 -1.14 -7.41
C GLY A 43 -2.25 -1.54 -6.29
N LEU A 44 -1.79 -1.35 -5.07
CA LEU A 44 -2.52 -1.67 -3.85
C LEU A 44 -2.18 -0.67 -2.75
N THR A 45 -3.18 -0.18 -2.06
CA THR A 45 -3.01 0.61 -0.83
C THR A 45 -2.64 -0.32 0.32
N VAL A 46 -1.51 -0.05 0.97
CA VAL A 46 -0.95 -0.90 2.03
C VAL A 46 -0.61 -0.04 3.24
N SER A 47 -1.12 -0.44 4.41
CA SER A 47 -0.76 0.13 5.71
C SER A 47 -0.10 -0.90 6.66
N SER A 48 0.03 -2.13 6.21
CA SER A 48 0.66 -3.24 6.95
C SER A 48 2.09 -3.44 6.47
N LEU A 49 2.99 -2.52 6.80
CA LEU A 49 4.38 -2.58 6.39
C LEU A 49 5.34 -2.14 7.49
N MET A 50 6.58 -2.56 7.37
CA MET A 50 7.69 -2.18 8.24
C MET A 50 8.97 -2.03 7.42
N VAL A 51 9.86 -1.17 7.88
CA VAL A 51 11.20 -0.99 7.30
C VAL A 51 12.23 -1.57 8.27
N ALA A 52 13.07 -2.44 7.76
CA ALA A 52 14.24 -2.97 8.46
C ALA A 52 15.50 -2.29 7.92
N ASN A 53 16.15 -1.50 8.75
CA ASN A 53 17.43 -0.89 8.40
C ASN A 53 18.49 -1.96 8.20
N GLY A 54 19.35 -1.76 7.22
CA GLY A 54 20.41 -2.71 6.89
C GLY A 54 21.13 -2.32 5.62
N ASP A 55 22.06 -3.17 5.20
CA ASP A 55 22.76 -3.10 3.92
C ASP A 55 22.72 -4.49 3.25
N PRO A 56 21.74 -4.74 2.37
CA PRO A 56 20.64 -3.85 1.98
C PRO A 56 19.57 -3.65 3.07
N ALA A 57 18.86 -2.54 3.03
CA ALA A 57 17.65 -2.34 3.82
C ALA A 57 16.48 -3.13 3.21
N HIS A 58 15.50 -3.50 4.04
CA HIS A 58 14.32 -4.22 3.61
C HIS A 58 13.04 -3.45 3.89
N VAL A 59 12.04 -3.64 3.03
CA VAL A 59 10.65 -3.29 3.32
C VAL A 59 9.82 -4.57 3.34
N LEU A 60 9.16 -4.82 4.46
CA LEU A 60 8.31 -5.98 4.69
C LEU A 60 6.86 -5.55 4.64
N ALA A 61 5.99 -6.29 3.96
CA ALA A 61 4.57 -5.96 3.88
C ALA A 61 3.67 -7.19 3.94
N LEU A 62 2.46 -6.99 4.43
CA LEU A 62 1.35 -7.93 4.30
C LEU A 62 0.34 -7.34 3.32
N VAL A 63 0.10 -8.05 2.23
CA VAL A 63 -0.79 -7.63 1.14
C VAL A 63 -1.93 -8.63 0.95
N ASP A 64 -2.99 -8.17 0.30
CA ASP A 64 -4.11 -9.04 -0.08
C ASP A 64 -3.65 -10.00 -1.20
N PRO A 65 -3.69 -11.33 -0.98
CA PRO A 65 -3.28 -12.31 -1.97
C PRO A 65 -4.16 -12.32 -3.22
N ASP A 66 -5.40 -11.85 -3.12
CA ASP A 66 -6.38 -11.83 -4.21
C ASP A 66 -6.34 -10.50 -5.00
N SER A 67 -5.37 -9.63 -4.73
CA SER A 67 -5.22 -8.35 -5.42
C SER A 67 -4.50 -8.51 -6.77
N ASP A 68 -4.88 -7.69 -7.76
CA ASP A 68 -4.16 -7.61 -9.04
C ASP A 68 -2.68 -7.25 -8.84
N PHE A 69 -2.37 -6.51 -7.77
CA PHE A 69 -0.99 -6.18 -7.39
C PHE A 69 -0.19 -7.43 -7.00
N ALA A 70 -0.79 -8.34 -6.22
CA ALA A 70 -0.11 -9.58 -5.80
C ALA A 70 0.27 -10.44 -7.01
N ASP A 71 -0.64 -10.59 -7.97
CA ASP A 71 -0.37 -11.30 -9.21
C ASP A 71 0.72 -10.61 -10.04
N ALA A 72 0.61 -9.30 -10.24
CA ALA A 72 1.55 -8.55 -11.06
C ALA A 72 2.96 -8.49 -10.45
N VAL A 73 3.10 -8.37 -9.14
CA VAL A 73 4.41 -8.30 -8.48
C VAL A 73 5.13 -9.64 -8.49
N GLU A 74 4.40 -10.75 -8.55
CA GLU A 74 4.99 -12.08 -8.75
C GLU A 74 5.71 -12.17 -10.10
N ASP A 75 5.09 -11.62 -11.15
CA ASP A 75 5.66 -11.62 -12.50
C ASP A 75 6.82 -10.64 -12.66
N THR A 76 6.68 -9.42 -12.10
CA THR A 76 7.69 -8.35 -12.28
C THR A 76 8.88 -8.46 -11.33
N GLY A 77 8.67 -8.97 -10.13
CA GLY A 77 9.67 -9.05 -9.07
C GLY A 77 10.08 -7.71 -8.47
N THR A 78 9.44 -6.59 -8.87
CA THR A 78 9.78 -5.24 -8.41
C THR A 78 8.53 -4.44 -8.06
N ALA A 79 8.67 -3.43 -7.22
CA ALA A 79 7.61 -2.49 -6.91
C ALA A 79 8.14 -1.12 -6.52
N VAL A 80 7.29 -0.11 -6.64
CA VAL A 80 7.47 1.21 -6.02
C VAL A 80 6.63 1.26 -4.75
N VAL A 81 7.27 1.60 -3.64
CA VAL A 81 6.61 1.86 -2.34
C VAL A 81 6.62 3.36 -2.12
N GLN A 82 5.46 3.98 -1.98
CA GLN A 82 5.37 5.43 -1.87
C GLN A 82 4.43 5.86 -0.75
N LEU A 83 4.86 6.89 0.01
CA LEU A 83 4.09 7.43 1.12
C LEU A 83 2.98 8.33 0.58
N LEU A 84 1.77 8.12 1.06
CA LEU A 84 0.63 8.96 0.71
C LEU A 84 0.42 10.06 1.75
N GLU A 85 -0.06 11.18 1.28
CA GLU A 85 -0.45 12.34 2.07
C GLU A 85 -1.96 12.56 2.02
N TRP A 86 -2.48 13.44 2.86
CA TRP A 86 -3.92 13.70 2.96
C TRP A 86 -4.62 14.02 1.63
N PRO A 87 -4.03 14.79 0.69
CA PRO A 87 -4.63 15.00 -0.61
C PRO A 87 -4.82 13.72 -1.44
N HIS A 88 -4.09 12.66 -1.13
CA HIS A 88 -4.15 11.37 -1.84
C HIS A 88 -5.18 10.39 -1.24
N ARG A 89 -6.01 10.78 -0.27
CA ARG A 89 -6.96 9.86 0.39
C ARG A 89 -7.94 9.20 -0.57
N ASP A 90 -8.44 9.95 -1.56
CA ASP A 90 -9.38 9.40 -2.55
C ASP A 90 -8.68 8.39 -3.48
N LEU A 91 -7.42 8.66 -3.81
CA LEU A 91 -6.55 7.72 -4.52
C LEU A 91 -6.30 6.45 -3.69
N ALA A 92 -6.03 6.60 -2.40
CA ALA A 92 -5.85 5.48 -1.49
C ALA A 92 -7.10 4.58 -1.43
N GLU A 93 -8.29 5.16 -1.37
CA GLU A 93 -9.55 4.41 -1.40
C GLU A 93 -9.76 3.67 -2.72
N ALA A 94 -9.41 4.30 -3.85
CA ALA A 94 -9.52 3.67 -5.17
C ALA A 94 -8.61 2.44 -5.29
N PHE A 95 -7.34 2.55 -4.88
CA PHE A 95 -6.39 1.43 -4.89
C PHE A 95 -6.64 0.39 -3.79
N ALA A 96 -7.42 0.73 -2.78
CA ALA A 96 -7.92 -0.24 -1.79
C ALA A 96 -9.18 -0.99 -2.26
N GLY A 97 -9.74 -0.64 -3.41
CA GLY A 97 -10.99 -1.21 -3.92
C GLY A 97 -12.23 -0.75 -3.16
N LEU A 98 -12.15 0.34 -2.40
CA LEU A 98 -13.23 0.87 -1.57
C LEU A 98 -14.07 1.94 -2.27
N ALA A 99 -13.50 2.58 -3.29
CA ALA A 99 -14.17 3.61 -4.08
C ALA A 99 -14.16 3.25 -5.58
N PRO A 100 -15.20 3.64 -6.33
CA PRO A 100 -15.22 3.44 -7.77
C PRO A 100 -14.13 4.27 -8.45
N ALA A 101 -13.42 3.66 -9.38
CA ALA A 101 -12.42 4.31 -10.21
C ALA A 101 -12.70 4.03 -11.70
N PRO A 102 -13.62 4.78 -12.34
CA PRO A 102 -13.97 4.57 -13.74
C PRO A 102 -12.73 4.67 -14.65
N GLY A 103 -12.47 3.63 -15.43
CA GLY A 103 -11.27 3.51 -16.26
C GLY A 103 -9.99 3.11 -15.51
N GLY A 104 -10.13 2.71 -14.25
CA GLY A 104 -9.05 2.23 -13.38
C GLY A 104 -8.43 3.32 -12.51
N PRO A 105 -7.86 2.95 -11.34
CA PRO A 105 -7.33 3.90 -10.37
C PRO A 105 -6.11 4.69 -10.87
N PHE A 106 -5.36 4.17 -11.86
CA PHE A 106 -4.25 4.90 -12.50
C PHE A 106 -4.68 6.11 -13.32
N ARG A 107 -5.97 6.30 -13.56
CA ARG A 107 -6.50 7.54 -14.14
C ARG A 107 -6.53 8.69 -13.13
N MET A 108 -6.42 8.38 -11.86
CA MET A 108 -6.31 9.36 -10.79
C MET A 108 -4.83 9.67 -10.54
N GLY A 109 -4.46 10.94 -10.59
CA GLY A 109 -3.07 11.38 -10.41
C GLY A 109 -2.22 11.34 -11.69
N THR A 110 -0.98 11.76 -11.54
CA THR A 110 0.04 11.78 -12.59
C THR A 110 1.15 10.80 -12.22
N TRP A 111 1.63 10.06 -13.22
CA TRP A 111 2.53 8.92 -13.00
C TRP A 111 3.79 9.05 -13.86
N THR A 112 4.93 8.73 -13.26
CA THR A 112 6.22 8.58 -13.93
C THR A 112 6.63 7.11 -13.89
N ASP A 113 6.95 6.53 -15.04
CA ASP A 113 7.46 5.17 -15.09
C ASP A 113 8.89 5.12 -14.56
N THR A 114 9.18 4.12 -13.74
CA THR A 114 10.49 3.78 -13.22
C THR A 114 10.82 2.33 -13.52
N GLU A 115 12.04 1.90 -13.28
CA GLU A 115 12.43 0.49 -13.44
C GLU A 115 11.75 -0.46 -12.43
N TRP A 116 11.15 0.08 -11.36
CA TRP A 116 10.42 -0.72 -10.35
C TRP A 116 8.91 -0.70 -10.54
N GLY A 117 8.39 0.21 -11.34
CA GLY A 117 6.97 0.41 -11.58
C GLY A 117 6.58 1.89 -11.67
N PRO A 118 5.27 2.20 -11.78
CA PRO A 118 4.80 3.58 -11.87
C PRO A 118 4.89 4.30 -10.52
N ARG A 119 5.55 5.46 -10.50
CA ARG A 119 5.64 6.37 -9.36
C ARG A 119 4.60 7.47 -9.46
N LEU A 120 3.89 7.75 -8.38
CA LEU A 120 2.98 8.88 -8.25
C LEU A 120 3.78 10.18 -8.13
N GLU A 121 3.51 11.15 -9.00
CA GLU A 121 4.06 12.48 -8.86
C GLU A 121 3.46 13.17 -7.62
N GLY A 122 4.31 13.84 -6.84
CA GLY A 122 3.92 14.51 -5.61
C GLY A 122 3.93 13.64 -4.35
N ALA A 123 4.29 12.34 -4.44
CA ALA A 123 4.60 11.56 -3.26
C ALA A 123 5.81 12.16 -2.53
N SER A 124 5.70 12.36 -1.21
CA SER A 124 6.76 12.99 -0.40
C SER A 124 7.99 12.10 -0.22
N ALA A 125 7.80 10.80 -0.24
CA ALA A 125 8.88 9.82 -0.20
C ALA A 125 8.48 8.55 -0.96
N TRP A 126 9.46 7.92 -1.58
CA TRP A 126 9.25 6.66 -2.28
C TRP A 126 10.52 5.81 -2.31
N ALA A 127 10.35 4.52 -2.48
CA ALA A 127 11.43 3.56 -2.68
C ALA A 127 11.13 2.64 -3.85
N GLY A 128 12.16 2.33 -4.64
CA GLY A 128 12.18 1.21 -5.58
C GLY A 128 12.69 -0.03 -4.87
N VAL A 129 11.92 -1.09 -4.90
CA VAL A 129 12.21 -2.32 -4.18
C VAL A 129 12.16 -3.55 -5.07
N ARG A 130 12.89 -4.58 -4.69
CA ARG A 130 12.91 -5.89 -5.35
C ARG A 130 12.50 -6.98 -4.38
N ILE A 131 11.63 -7.89 -4.82
CA ILE A 131 11.25 -9.09 -4.07
C ILE A 131 12.49 -9.98 -3.91
N THR A 132 12.81 -10.37 -2.68
CA THR A 132 14.03 -11.11 -2.36
C THR A 132 13.80 -12.56 -1.98
N SER A 133 12.60 -12.91 -1.57
CA SER A 133 12.25 -14.25 -1.16
C SER A 133 10.96 -14.71 -1.83
N GLN A 134 10.79 -16.03 -1.88
CA GLN A 134 9.52 -16.59 -2.30
C GLN A 134 8.40 -16.05 -1.42
N GLN A 135 7.35 -15.56 -2.05
CA GLN A 135 6.15 -15.08 -1.36
C GLN A 135 5.56 -16.24 -0.54
N ARG A 136 5.08 -15.92 0.65
CA ARG A 136 4.46 -16.92 1.53
C ARG A 136 3.19 -16.36 2.19
N GLU A 137 2.23 -17.22 2.39
CA GLU A 137 1.03 -16.89 3.14
C GLU A 137 1.34 -16.77 4.64
N VAL A 138 0.79 -15.72 5.26
CA VAL A 138 0.81 -15.49 6.70
C VAL A 138 -0.60 -15.08 7.13
N GLY A 139 -1.27 -15.96 7.85
CA GLY A 139 -2.71 -15.80 8.10
C GLY A 139 -3.47 -15.79 6.78
N TRP A 140 -4.23 -14.73 6.55
CA TRP A 140 -4.95 -14.51 5.28
C TRP A 140 -4.25 -13.51 4.36
N SER A 141 -3.01 -13.20 4.63
CA SER A 141 -2.22 -12.25 3.85
C SER A 141 -1.06 -12.92 3.15
N LEU A 142 -0.61 -12.30 2.08
CA LEU A 142 0.64 -12.63 1.43
C LEU A 142 1.75 -11.77 2.04
N PHE A 143 2.80 -12.42 2.56
CA PHE A 143 3.97 -11.73 3.08
C PHE A 143 4.97 -11.45 1.96
N LEU A 144 5.35 -10.20 1.81
CA LEU A 144 6.39 -9.74 0.91
C LEU A 144 7.61 -9.30 1.72
N ASP A 145 8.76 -9.85 1.37
CA ASP A 145 10.09 -9.40 1.81
C ASP A 145 10.80 -8.80 0.61
N THR A 146 11.18 -7.54 0.69
CA THR A 146 11.79 -6.81 -0.42
C THR A 146 13.07 -6.11 0.03
N THR A 147 14.07 -6.03 -0.86
CA THR A 147 15.24 -5.17 -0.66
C THR A 147 15.02 -3.80 -1.29
N VAL A 148 15.51 -2.77 -0.61
CA VAL A 148 15.51 -1.40 -1.14
C VAL A 148 16.67 -1.24 -2.11
N GLU A 149 16.37 -0.90 -3.36
CA GLU A 149 17.38 -0.61 -4.39
C GLU A 149 17.53 0.90 -4.63
N HIS A 150 16.48 1.65 -4.36
CA HIS A 150 16.46 3.10 -4.52
C HIS A 150 15.54 3.73 -3.45
N VAL A 151 15.88 4.93 -2.98
CA VAL A 151 15.02 5.68 -2.06
C VAL A 151 15.19 7.18 -2.28
N GLU A 152 14.08 7.89 -2.32
CA GLU A 152 14.02 9.35 -2.29
C GLU A 152 13.10 9.79 -1.14
N VAL A 153 13.59 10.71 -0.32
CA VAL A 153 12.83 11.29 0.80
C VAL A 153 12.83 12.80 0.63
N GLY A 154 11.67 13.34 0.33
CA GLY A 154 11.43 14.77 0.23
C GLY A 154 10.78 15.35 1.49
N GLU A 155 10.25 16.56 1.36
CA GLU A 155 9.56 17.22 2.47
C GLU A 155 8.17 16.59 2.68
N GLU A 156 7.95 16.08 3.88
CA GLU A 156 6.64 15.60 4.32
C GLU A 156 5.75 16.78 4.73
N ARG A 157 4.52 16.79 4.24
CA ARG A 157 3.55 17.87 4.50
C ARG A 157 2.42 17.41 5.42
N GLU A 158 1.60 16.48 4.93
CA GLU A 158 0.39 16.02 5.61
C GLU A 158 0.29 14.48 5.50
N PRO A 159 1.08 13.71 6.27
CA PRO A 159 1.10 12.25 6.15
C PRO A 159 -0.28 11.65 6.38
N LEU A 160 -0.66 10.72 5.52
CA LEU A 160 -1.91 10.00 5.59
C LEU A 160 -1.74 8.79 6.52
N VAL A 161 -2.57 8.73 7.55
CA VAL A 161 -2.58 7.62 8.52
C VAL A 161 -3.94 6.93 8.47
N HIS A 162 -3.93 5.61 8.55
CA HIS A 162 -5.15 4.81 8.69
C HIS A 162 -5.22 4.22 10.10
N ARG A 163 -6.31 4.49 10.81
CA ARG A 163 -6.54 3.97 12.16
C ARG A 163 -8.03 3.77 12.41
N ARG A 164 -8.40 2.62 12.95
CA ARG A 164 -9.79 2.25 13.24
C ARG A 164 -10.74 2.41 12.05
N GLY A 165 -10.27 2.05 10.86
CA GLY A 165 -11.07 2.11 9.64
C GLY A 165 -11.25 3.53 9.07
N ARG A 166 -10.47 4.51 9.51
CA ARG A 166 -10.55 5.90 9.06
C ARG A 166 -9.20 6.46 8.66
N TYR A 167 -9.19 7.31 7.65
CA TYR A 167 -8.04 8.13 7.33
C TYR A 167 -7.97 9.32 8.27
N LEU A 168 -6.75 9.59 8.74
CA LEU A 168 -6.43 10.71 9.62
C LEU A 168 -5.23 11.45 9.03
N ARG A 169 -5.18 12.77 9.28
CA ARG A 169 -3.96 13.56 9.12
C ARG A 169 -3.09 13.33 10.35
N ALA A 170 -1.84 12.97 10.17
CA ALA A 170 -0.91 13.00 11.29
C ALA A 170 -0.46 14.45 11.53
N GLU A 171 -0.39 14.85 12.81
CA GLU A 171 0.24 16.12 13.17
C GLU A 171 1.76 16.00 12.99
N ARG A 172 2.37 17.06 12.46
CA ARG A 172 3.83 17.12 12.40
C ARG A 172 4.40 17.11 13.82
N PRO A 173 5.47 16.33 14.08
CA PRO A 173 6.21 16.46 15.31
C PRO A 173 6.70 17.92 15.46
N ARG A 174 6.55 18.48 16.65
CA ARG A 174 7.06 19.81 16.99
C ARG A 174 8.55 19.76 17.22
#